data_d9c29a4aee42b4b6d64b74fca3e563ce
#
_entry.id   d9c29a4aee42b4b6d64b74fca3e563ce
#
_cell.length_a   1.000
_cell.length_b   1.000
_cell.length_c   1.000
_cell.angle_alpha   90.00
_cell.angle_beta   90.00
_cell.angle_gamma   90.00
#
_symmetry.space_group_name_H-M   'P 1'
#
loop_
_entity.id
_entity.type
_entity.pdbx_description
1 polymer ?
#
loop_
_entity_poly.entity_id
_entity_poly.type
_entity_poly.pdbx_seq_one_letter_code
_entity_poly.pdbx_strand_id
1 'polypeptide(L)'
;MPDLPAADAGLLAGLPGFPADLPGPQHWEDRYPPRGLPGGAQVTRFSPSPTGFLHIGGVYTVMIDADVARHSGGTYLLRIEDTDQARLVEGAVGQFAEAFAYFDVVPDEDGSNGAYGPYVQSERAEIYLTYVRELLRRGHAYPCFATKAELAEIAGKQRTAGALPGYYGRWAIWRDAPAERVAERLAAGEPYVVRFRSPGVAGARARFTDAIRGDLVQDDNRNDAVILKSSDQQPRLPTYHFAHAVDDHLMRVSLVIRGEEWLSSVPLHHQLFDALGFDRITYAHLALLMKQDGTSRRKLSKRKDPEASVTFYIQQGYPAEAVQYYLRGLANGRLAEVPLPEALASPIRLSDCGTAGPLVDLVKLDDISADFIATLTAPEVLARLAAWAQPNDAELAQVLDAEPDLALRALAIEREGTDHPRKDLRKWADFRTGYGYFFPQLHSLVTDPADARFGGLPPGLVRELAAGFADGYQPPEPGGEWFGQIRDLAARLGFAPSQKLFKQDPAAYPGSIKDASQAIRVLLTGTGRSPDLAAIAAVLGPNEVLRRVRGVLESN
;
A
#
# COMPACT_ATOMS: atom_id res chain seq x y z
N MET A 1 -24.75 -20.85 28.07
CA MET A 1 -24.31 -19.83 29.06
C MET A 1 -25.26 -19.90 30.25
N PRO A 2 -24.82 -19.72 31.52
CA PRO A 2 -25.76 -19.63 32.61
C PRO A 2 -26.68 -18.43 32.39
N ASP A 3 -27.99 -18.59 32.70
CA ASP A 3 -28.99 -17.52 32.63
C ASP A 3 -28.53 -16.36 33.53
N LEU A 4 -28.11 -15.28 32.90
CA LEU A 4 -27.79 -14.05 33.59
C LEU A 4 -29.10 -13.33 33.93
N PRO A 5 -29.23 -12.69 35.12
CA PRO A 5 -30.43 -11.94 35.43
C PRO A 5 -30.64 -10.86 34.36
N ALA A 6 -31.80 -10.93 33.70
CA ALA A 6 -32.20 -9.89 32.74
C ALA A 6 -32.20 -8.53 33.46
N ALA A 7 -31.69 -7.50 32.82
CA ALA A 7 -31.74 -6.17 33.36
C ALA A 7 -33.24 -5.77 33.53
N ASP A 8 -33.55 -5.02 34.60
CA ASP A 8 -34.89 -4.52 34.86
C ASP A 8 -35.44 -3.80 33.61
N ALA A 9 -36.56 -4.30 33.07
CA ALA A 9 -37.17 -3.78 31.85
C ALA A 9 -37.52 -2.26 32.00
N GLY A 10 -37.88 -1.82 33.20
CA GLY A 10 -38.15 -0.43 33.51
C GLY A 10 -36.87 0.46 33.42
N LEU A 11 -35.74 -0.07 33.87
CA LEU A 11 -34.45 0.61 33.80
C LEU A 11 -33.98 0.77 32.33
N LEU A 12 -34.25 -0.26 31.50
CA LEU A 12 -33.85 -0.25 30.08
C LEU A 12 -34.69 0.71 29.24
N ALA A 13 -35.98 0.87 29.55
CA ALA A 13 -36.88 1.75 28.83
C ALA A 13 -36.56 3.25 29.00
N GLY A 14 -35.81 3.59 30.05
CA GLY A 14 -35.42 4.98 30.37
C GLY A 14 -33.94 5.30 30.15
N LEU A 15 -33.15 4.43 29.53
CA LEU A 15 -31.72 4.67 29.33
C LEU A 15 -31.45 5.88 28.40
N PRO A 16 -30.83 6.96 28.87
CA PRO A 16 -30.46 8.12 28.04
C PRO A 16 -29.60 7.71 26.83
N GLY A 17 -29.93 8.29 25.66
CA GLY A 17 -29.20 8.03 24.42
C GLY A 17 -29.61 6.79 23.65
N PHE A 18 -30.79 6.19 24.03
CA PHE A 18 -31.50 5.20 23.22
C PHE A 18 -32.86 5.77 22.77
N PRO A 19 -33.11 5.92 21.45
CA PRO A 19 -34.42 6.32 20.94
C PRO A 19 -35.53 5.34 21.40
N ALA A 20 -36.71 5.87 21.76
CA ALA A 20 -37.82 5.05 22.22
C ALA A 20 -38.37 4.14 21.11
N ASP A 21 -38.33 4.62 19.88
CA ASP A 21 -38.81 3.97 18.65
C ASP A 21 -37.75 3.11 17.94
N LEU A 22 -36.62 2.86 18.60
CA LEU A 22 -35.51 2.07 18.04
C LEU A 22 -36.05 0.68 17.60
N PRO A 23 -35.80 0.23 16.35
CA PRO A 23 -36.28 -1.05 15.85
C PRO A 23 -35.65 -2.23 16.59
N GLY A 24 -36.28 -3.40 16.50
CA GLY A 24 -35.70 -4.66 17.00
C GLY A 24 -34.68 -5.24 16.03
N PRO A 25 -33.84 -6.21 16.48
CA PRO A 25 -32.85 -6.87 15.61
C PRO A 25 -33.46 -7.46 14.33
N GLN A 26 -34.66 -8.02 14.37
CA GLN A 26 -35.32 -8.63 13.20
C GLN A 26 -35.48 -7.64 12.04
N HIS A 27 -35.75 -6.35 12.33
CA HIS A 27 -35.86 -5.32 11.31
C HIS A 27 -34.56 -5.24 10.45
N TRP A 28 -33.43 -5.35 11.08
CA TRP A 28 -32.14 -5.29 10.38
C TRP A 28 -31.81 -6.60 9.67
N GLU A 29 -32.20 -7.75 10.22
CA GLU A 29 -32.07 -9.04 9.53
C GLU A 29 -32.92 -9.08 8.25
N ASP A 30 -34.13 -8.55 8.27
CA ASP A 30 -35.01 -8.47 7.10
C ASP A 30 -34.49 -7.48 6.05
N ARG A 31 -33.88 -6.37 6.51
CA ARG A 31 -33.30 -5.37 5.63
C ARG A 31 -32.04 -5.87 4.93
N TYR A 32 -31.25 -6.70 5.58
CA TYR A 32 -29.98 -7.26 5.07
C TYR A 32 -30.08 -8.79 4.99
N PRO A 33 -30.84 -9.33 4.02
CA PRO A 33 -31.03 -10.77 3.90
C PRO A 33 -29.72 -11.49 3.53
N PRO A 34 -29.66 -12.82 3.65
CA PRO A 34 -28.55 -13.62 3.11
C PRO A 34 -28.29 -13.31 1.63
N ARG A 35 -27.03 -13.27 1.23
CA ARG A 35 -26.66 -13.02 -0.17
C ARG A 35 -26.95 -14.24 -1.03
N GLY A 36 -27.49 -14.03 -2.23
CA GLY A 36 -27.74 -15.08 -3.21
C GLY A 36 -26.49 -15.49 -4.00
N LEU A 37 -25.38 -15.77 -3.29
CA LEU A 37 -24.10 -16.13 -3.90
C LEU A 37 -23.97 -17.64 -4.09
N PRO A 38 -23.11 -18.10 -5.03
CA PRO A 38 -22.78 -19.52 -5.20
C PRO A 38 -22.24 -20.16 -3.92
N GLY A 39 -22.44 -21.48 -3.76
CA GLY A 39 -21.86 -22.21 -2.63
C GLY A 39 -20.32 -22.08 -2.60
N GLY A 40 -19.78 -21.71 -1.45
CA GLY A 40 -18.32 -21.49 -1.28
C GLY A 40 -17.82 -20.09 -1.63
N ALA A 41 -18.68 -19.24 -2.19
CA ALA A 41 -18.32 -17.84 -2.47
C ALA A 41 -17.99 -17.08 -1.18
N GLN A 42 -16.94 -16.29 -1.22
CA GLN A 42 -16.47 -15.54 -0.06
C GLN A 42 -16.88 -14.06 -0.17
N VAL A 43 -17.45 -13.54 0.92
CA VAL A 43 -17.64 -12.11 1.09
C VAL A 43 -16.51 -11.59 1.97
N THR A 44 -15.62 -10.84 1.36
CA THR A 44 -14.48 -10.23 2.02
C THR A 44 -14.69 -8.73 2.20
N ARG A 45 -13.89 -8.10 3.05
CA ARG A 45 -13.97 -6.65 3.23
C ARG A 45 -12.63 -6.03 3.61
N PHE A 46 -12.34 -4.90 3.03
CA PHE A 46 -11.36 -3.97 3.58
C PHE A 46 -12.08 -2.91 4.42
N SER A 47 -11.60 -2.70 5.64
CA SER A 47 -12.26 -1.83 6.62
C SER A 47 -11.26 -0.83 7.21
N PRO A 48 -10.82 0.17 6.41
CA PRO A 48 -9.86 1.14 6.88
C PRO A 48 -10.51 2.19 7.78
N SER A 49 -9.76 2.60 8.81
CA SER A 49 -10.09 3.82 9.55
C SER A 49 -9.41 5.02 8.86
N PRO A 50 -10.15 6.10 8.50
CA PRO A 50 -9.62 7.24 7.79
C PRO A 50 -8.84 8.19 8.72
N THR A 51 -7.97 7.62 9.55
CA THR A 51 -7.09 8.32 10.52
C THR A 51 -5.69 8.61 9.95
N GLY A 52 -5.52 8.46 8.65
CA GLY A 52 -4.29 8.71 7.91
C GLY A 52 -4.32 8.07 6.53
N PHE A 53 -3.34 8.42 5.72
CA PHE A 53 -3.21 7.92 4.35
C PHE A 53 -2.96 6.40 4.29
N LEU A 54 -3.25 5.78 3.14
CA LEU A 54 -3.14 4.34 2.97
C LEU A 54 -1.67 3.87 3.05
N HIS A 55 -1.45 2.81 3.83
CA HIS A 55 -0.17 2.11 3.92
C HIS A 55 -0.11 1.00 2.85
N ILE A 56 1.06 0.70 2.29
CA ILE A 56 1.22 -0.39 1.30
C ILE A 56 0.74 -1.75 1.87
N GLY A 57 0.84 -1.96 3.18
CA GLY A 57 0.21 -3.10 3.85
C GLY A 57 -1.31 -3.14 3.72
N GLY A 58 -1.98 -1.98 3.55
CA GLY A 58 -3.40 -1.93 3.19
C GLY A 58 -3.65 -2.46 1.78
N VAL A 59 -2.89 -2.00 0.79
CA VAL A 59 -2.97 -2.53 -0.59
C VAL A 59 -2.67 -4.02 -0.64
N TYR A 60 -1.68 -4.49 0.14
CA TYR A 60 -1.36 -5.89 0.30
C TYR A 60 -2.57 -6.72 0.79
N THR A 61 -3.30 -6.20 1.78
CA THR A 61 -4.53 -6.85 2.29
C THR A 61 -5.66 -6.78 1.27
N VAL A 62 -5.93 -5.59 0.69
CA VAL A 62 -6.98 -5.36 -0.30
C VAL A 62 -6.82 -6.25 -1.54
N MET A 63 -5.60 -6.39 -2.03
CA MET A 63 -5.29 -7.27 -3.17
C MET A 63 -5.72 -8.72 -2.88
N ILE A 64 -5.48 -9.21 -1.66
CA ILE A 64 -5.86 -10.56 -1.26
C ILE A 64 -7.37 -10.66 -1.04
N ASP A 65 -8.01 -9.64 -0.42
CA ASP A 65 -9.48 -9.58 -0.26
C ASP A 65 -10.19 -9.65 -1.61
N ALA A 66 -9.77 -8.81 -2.58
CA ALA A 66 -10.34 -8.76 -3.92
C ALA A 66 -10.08 -10.06 -4.70
N ASP A 67 -8.87 -10.63 -4.60
CA ASP A 67 -8.53 -11.87 -5.28
C ASP A 67 -9.35 -13.06 -4.79
N VAL A 68 -9.47 -13.23 -3.47
CA VAL A 68 -10.25 -14.32 -2.86
C VAL A 68 -11.74 -14.19 -3.18
N ALA A 69 -12.31 -12.99 -3.11
CA ALA A 69 -13.69 -12.76 -3.49
C ALA A 69 -13.92 -13.09 -4.96
N ARG A 70 -13.13 -12.54 -5.87
CA ARG A 70 -13.24 -12.76 -7.33
C ARG A 70 -13.17 -14.25 -7.69
N HIS A 71 -12.13 -14.96 -7.21
CA HIS A 71 -11.93 -16.37 -7.57
C HIS A 71 -12.93 -17.33 -6.93
N SER A 72 -13.59 -16.94 -5.83
CA SER A 72 -14.67 -17.72 -5.23
C SER A 72 -16.05 -17.42 -5.82
N GLY A 73 -16.19 -16.43 -6.70
CA GLY A 73 -17.48 -15.93 -7.18
C GLY A 73 -18.26 -15.16 -6.12
N GLY A 74 -17.55 -14.56 -5.17
CA GLY A 74 -18.08 -13.78 -4.06
C GLY A 74 -18.07 -12.27 -4.29
N THR A 75 -17.94 -11.51 -3.20
CA THR A 75 -18.00 -10.04 -3.21
C THR A 75 -16.92 -9.46 -2.30
N TYR A 76 -16.18 -8.48 -2.79
CA TYR A 76 -15.27 -7.66 -2.01
C TYR A 76 -15.90 -6.29 -1.72
N LEU A 77 -16.00 -5.88 -0.46
CA LEU A 77 -16.59 -4.59 -0.06
C LEU A 77 -15.60 -3.69 0.69
N LEU A 78 -15.82 -2.38 0.55
CA LEU A 78 -15.12 -1.34 1.31
C LEU A 78 -16.07 -0.77 2.36
N ARG A 79 -15.68 -0.84 3.64
CA ARG A 79 -16.38 -0.21 4.76
C ARG A 79 -15.48 0.79 5.47
N ILE A 80 -15.87 2.05 5.54
CA ILE A 80 -15.12 3.09 6.25
C ILE A 80 -15.40 3.02 7.75
N GLU A 81 -14.36 2.76 8.54
CA GLU A 81 -14.45 2.67 10.00
C GLU A 81 -14.05 3.98 10.65
N ASP A 82 -14.99 4.91 10.67
CA ASP A 82 -14.82 6.29 11.15
C ASP A 82 -15.40 6.51 12.57
N THR A 83 -15.59 5.48 13.35
CA THR A 83 -16.14 5.61 14.71
C THR A 83 -15.30 6.50 15.61
N ASP A 84 -13.99 6.68 15.36
CA ASP A 84 -13.12 7.60 16.06
C ASP A 84 -13.07 8.97 15.35
N GLN A 85 -14.14 9.74 15.49
CA GLN A 85 -14.35 11.04 14.84
C GLN A 85 -13.24 12.07 15.17
N ALA A 86 -12.57 11.93 16.32
CA ALA A 86 -11.52 12.89 16.73
C ALA A 86 -10.20 12.74 15.97
N ARG A 87 -10.00 11.59 15.30
CA ARG A 87 -8.75 11.28 14.58
C ARG A 87 -8.91 11.24 13.06
N LEU A 88 -10.05 11.67 12.54
CA LEU A 88 -10.27 11.68 11.09
C LEU A 88 -9.31 12.62 10.39
N VAL A 89 -8.80 12.19 9.24
CA VAL A 89 -7.95 13.00 8.35
C VAL A 89 -8.74 13.33 7.09
N GLU A 90 -8.88 14.63 6.82
CA GLU A 90 -9.56 15.10 5.62
C GLU A 90 -8.86 14.56 4.36
N GLY A 91 -9.66 14.14 3.36
CA GLY A 91 -9.15 13.60 2.10
C GLY A 91 -8.70 12.11 2.15
N ALA A 92 -8.62 11.48 3.34
CA ALA A 92 -8.15 10.10 3.45
C ALA A 92 -9.02 9.10 2.66
N VAL A 93 -10.34 9.28 2.66
CA VAL A 93 -11.27 8.39 1.91
C VAL A 93 -11.08 8.54 0.40
N GLY A 94 -10.92 9.78 -0.10
CA GLY A 94 -10.64 10.02 -1.52
C GLY A 94 -9.33 9.36 -1.98
N GLN A 95 -8.31 9.38 -1.12
CA GLN A 95 -7.04 8.70 -1.41
C GLN A 95 -7.18 7.18 -1.46
N PHE A 96 -8.09 6.58 -0.69
CA PHE A 96 -8.35 5.14 -0.81
C PHE A 96 -8.88 4.80 -2.20
N ALA A 97 -9.87 5.56 -2.70
CA ALA A 97 -10.44 5.36 -4.03
C ALA A 97 -9.39 5.52 -5.15
N GLU A 98 -8.55 6.56 -5.07
CA GLU A 98 -7.44 6.77 -5.99
C GLU A 98 -6.46 5.58 -5.98
N ALA A 99 -6.05 5.13 -4.80
CA ALA A 99 -5.15 4.00 -4.66
C ALA A 99 -5.75 2.70 -5.21
N PHE A 100 -7.03 2.43 -4.94
CA PHE A 100 -7.69 1.22 -5.43
C PHE A 100 -7.86 1.23 -6.95
N ALA A 101 -8.16 2.39 -7.53
CA ALA A 101 -8.18 2.55 -8.98
C ALA A 101 -6.80 2.34 -9.60
N TYR A 102 -5.74 2.91 -9.00
CA TYR A 102 -4.37 2.77 -9.48
C TYR A 102 -3.90 1.31 -9.47
N PHE A 103 -4.21 0.56 -8.41
CA PHE A 103 -3.80 -0.84 -8.27
C PHE A 103 -4.83 -1.86 -8.78
N ASP A 104 -5.87 -1.43 -9.50
CA ASP A 104 -6.94 -2.31 -10.02
C ASP A 104 -7.53 -3.25 -8.95
N VAL A 105 -7.84 -2.69 -7.77
CA VAL A 105 -8.43 -3.40 -6.63
C VAL A 105 -9.69 -2.68 -6.12
N VAL A 106 -10.48 -2.19 -7.06
CA VAL A 106 -11.72 -1.47 -6.78
C VAL A 106 -12.73 -2.42 -6.13
N PRO A 107 -13.42 -2.01 -5.03
CA PRO A 107 -14.43 -2.84 -4.38
C PRO A 107 -15.67 -3.01 -5.26
N ASP A 108 -16.34 -4.15 -5.11
CA ASP A 108 -17.64 -4.42 -5.72
C ASP A 108 -18.76 -3.62 -5.05
N GLU A 109 -18.61 -3.35 -3.74
CA GLU A 109 -19.55 -2.57 -2.94
C GLU A 109 -18.83 -1.56 -2.05
N ASP A 110 -19.35 -0.32 -2.01
CA ASP A 110 -18.86 0.76 -1.18
C ASP A 110 -19.96 1.80 -0.87
N GLY A 111 -19.59 2.99 -0.40
CA GLY A 111 -20.53 4.08 -0.11
C GLY A 111 -21.32 4.59 -1.32
N SER A 112 -20.90 4.29 -2.54
CA SER A 112 -21.55 4.71 -3.79
C SER A 112 -22.39 3.60 -4.43
N ASN A 113 -22.13 2.34 -4.08
CA ASN A 113 -22.75 1.17 -4.70
C ASN A 113 -22.89 0.02 -3.70
N GLY A 114 -24.02 -0.66 -3.68
CA GLY A 114 -24.27 -1.86 -2.88
C GLY A 114 -25.58 -1.83 -2.12
N ALA A 115 -26.04 -3.03 -1.73
CA ALA A 115 -27.34 -3.23 -1.08
C ALA A 115 -27.26 -3.32 0.46
N TYR A 116 -26.06 -3.39 1.04
CA TYR A 116 -25.82 -3.63 2.48
C TYR A 116 -25.34 -2.38 3.22
N GLY A 117 -25.47 -1.21 2.59
CA GLY A 117 -25.12 0.10 3.18
C GLY A 117 -26.02 0.54 4.33
N PRO A 118 -25.65 1.64 5.03
CA PRO A 118 -24.48 2.49 4.77
C PRO A 118 -23.15 1.77 4.94
N TYR A 119 -22.15 2.15 4.13
CA TYR A 119 -20.78 1.58 4.22
C TYR A 119 -19.82 2.47 5.03
N VAL A 120 -20.37 3.45 5.75
CA VAL A 120 -19.67 4.33 6.69
C VAL A 120 -20.22 4.08 8.09
N GLN A 121 -19.36 3.74 9.03
CA GLN A 121 -19.83 3.28 10.37
C GLN A 121 -20.56 4.37 11.16
N SER A 122 -20.17 5.64 11.04
CA SER A 122 -20.89 6.74 11.74
C SER A 122 -22.35 6.89 11.28
N GLU A 123 -22.70 6.44 10.10
CA GLU A 123 -24.07 6.46 9.55
C GLU A 123 -24.93 5.27 10.01
N ARG A 124 -24.34 4.31 10.75
CA ARG A 124 -24.99 3.07 11.22
C ARG A 124 -25.36 3.12 12.71
N ALA A 125 -25.34 4.30 13.33
CA ALA A 125 -25.55 4.46 14.78
C ALA A 125 -26.82 3.77 15.31
N GLU A 126 -27.94 3.84 14.58
CA GLU A 126 -29.22 3.20 14.94
C GLU A 126 -29.09 1.68 14.99
N ILE A 127 -28.39 1.08 14.04
CA ILE A 127 -28.12 -0.36 14.00
C ILE A 127 -27.38 -0.78 15.28
N TYR A 128 -26.31 -0.09 15.62
CA TYR A 128 -25.51 -0.42 16.81
C TYR A 128 -26.32 -0.26 18.09
N LEU A 129 -27.09 0.80 18.22
CA LEU A 129 -27.96 1.02 19.39
C LEU A 129 -28.97 -0.12 19.55
N THR A 130 -29.53 -0.63 18.44
CA THR A 130 -30.44 -1.80 18.46
C THR A 130 -29.79 -3.00 19.13
N TYR A 131 -28.60 -3.40 18.66
CA TYR A 131 -27.91 -4.59 19.16
C TYR A 131 -27.30 -4.38 20.56
N VAL A 132 -26.87 -3.17 20.91
CA VAL A 132 -26.46 -2.86 22.29
C VAL A 132 -27.67 -2.99 23.26
N ARG A 133 -28.84 -2.46 22.87
CA ARG A 133 -30.07 -2.59 23.66
C ARG A 133 -30.45 -4.06 23.88
N GLU A 134 -30.26 -4.90 22.84
CA GLU A 134 -30.52 -6.33 22.96
C GLU A 134 -29.54 -7.03 23.92
N LEU A 135 -28.24 -6.70 23.88
CA LEU A 135 -27.26 -7.22 24.84
C LEU A 135 -27.57 -6.78 26.29
N LEU A 136 -27.98 -5.53 26.48
CA LEU A 136 -28.41 -5.03 27.79
C LEU A 136 -29.64 -5.83 28.30
N ARG A 137 -30.66 -6.04 27.45
CA ARG A 137 -31.88 -6.79 27.76
C ARG A 137 -31.58 -8.24 28.16
N ARG A 138 -30.57 -8.86 27.51
CA ARG A 138 -30.15 -10.24 27.81
C ARG A 138 -29.16 -10.33 28.96
N GLY A 139 -28.75 -9.22 29.58
CA GLY A 139 -27.74 -9.19 30.62
C GLY A 139 -26.30 -9.42 30.17
N HIS A 140 -26.06 -9.46 28.86
CA HIS A 140 -24.70 -9.58 28.26
C HIS A 140 -23.94 -8.27 28.20
N ALA A 141 -24.55 -7.15 28.58
CA ALA A 141 -23.96 -5.85 28.70
C ALA A 141 -24.51 -5.09 29.89
N TYR A 142 -23.82 -4.04 30.33
CA TYR A 142 -24.26 -3.21 31.44
C TYR A 142 -23.77 -1.77 31.31
N PRO A 143 -24.49 -0.77 31.87
CA PRO A 143 -24.05 0.62 31.93
C PRO A 143 -22.91 0.74 32.95
N CYS A 144 -21.88 1.52 32.63
CA CYS A 144 -20.70 1.71 33.44
C CYS A 144 -20.37 3.19 33.57
N PHE A 145 -20.37 3.70 34.79
CA PHE A 145 -20.10 5.08 35.17
C PHE A 145 -18.67 5.29 35.69
N ALA A 146 -17.79 4.30 35.52
CA ALA A 146 -16.40 4.42 35.96
C ALA A 146 -15.71 5.61 35.30
N THR A 147 -15.24 6.52 36.11
CA THR A 147 -14.51 7.71 35.69
C THR A 147 -13.08 7.38 35.23
N LYS A 148 -12.45 8.31 34.52
CA LYS A 148 -11.03 8.16 34.14
C LYS A 148 -10.13 8.03 35.37
N ALA A 149 -10.44 8.73 36.48
CA ALA A 149 -9.68 8.66 37.72
C ALA A 149 -9.79 7.27 38.37
N GLU A 150 -11.01 6.71 38.48
CA GLU A 150 -11.24 5.36 39.00
C GLU A 150 -10.55 4.29 38.16
N LEU A 151 -10.61 4.42 36.83
CA LEU A 151 -9.92 3.48 35.93
C LEU A 151 -8.39 3.55 36.08
N ALA A 152 -7.82 4.76 36.28
CA ALA A 152 -6.39 4.93 36.56
C ALA A 152 -5.98 4.33 37.92
N GLU A 153 -6.84 4.50 38.96
CA GLU A 153 -6.63 3.89 40.26
C GLU A 153 -6.67 2.36 40.17
N ILE A 154 -7.65 1.78 39.47
CA ILE A 154 -7.77 0.34 39.22
C ILE A 154 -6.50 -0.16 38.53
N ALA A 155 -6.05 0.49 37.46
CA ALA A 155 -4.81 0.11 36.76
C ALA A 155 -3.57 0.19 37.66
N GLY A 156 -3.51 1.16 38.60
CA GLY A 156 -2.47 1.26 39.60
C GLY A 156 -2.48 0.07 40.56
N LYS A 157 -3.64 -0.26 41.11
CA LYS A 157 -3.85 -1.41 42.02
C LYS A 157 -3.53 -2.75 41.34
N GLN A 158 -3.91 -2.89 40.04
CA GLN A 158 -3.57 -4.08 39.26
C GLN A 158 -2.05 -4.25 39.10
N ARG A 159 -1.33 -3.17 38.76
CA ARG A 159 0.14 -3.22 38.64
C ARG A 159 0.79 -3.64 39.97
N THR A 160 0.36 -3.05 41.07
CA THR A 160 0.88 -3.41 42.40
C THR A 160 0.61 -4.88 42.77
N ALA A 161 -0.54 -5.41 42.36
CA ALA A 161 -0.91 -6.81 42.61
C ALA A 161 -0.34 -7.80 41.59
N GLY A 162 0.47 -7.37 40.61
CA GLY A 162 0.96 -8.20 39.50
C GLY A 162 -0.15 -8.76 38.59
N ALA A 163 -1.34 -8.11 38.58
CA ALA A 163 -2.46 -8.51 37.76
C ALA A 163 -2.39 -7.85 36.38
N LEU A 164 -2.92 -8.54 35.34
CA LEU A 164 -3.00 -7.97 34.00
C LEU A 164 -3.94 -6.75 34.01
N PRO A 165 -3.59 -5.66 33.29
CA PRO A 165 -4.45 -4.51 33.17
C PRO A 165 -5.78 -4.87 32.50
N GLY A 166 -6.89 -4.27 32.95
CA GLY A 166 -8.19 -4.45 32.33
C GLY A 166 -9.36 -4.23 33.28
N TYR A 167 -10.57 -4.31 32.76
CA TYR A 167 -11.79 -4.11 33.53
C TYR A 167 -12.54 -5.46 33.63
N TYR A 168 -12.24 -6.24 34.66
CA TYR A 168 -12.74 -7.62 34.84
C TYR A 168 -12.80 -8.04 36.31
N GLY A 169 -13.64 -9.02 36.61
CA GLY A 169 -13.80 -9.58 37.96
C GLY A 169 -13.98 -8.50 39.02
N ARG A 170 -13.25 -8.56 40.14
CA ARG A 170 -13.31 -7.55 41.22
C ARG A 170 -12.90 -6.13 40.81
N TRP A 171 -12.23 -6.00 39.67
CA TRP A 171 -11.80 -4.71 39.12
C TRP A 171 -12.89 -4.04 38.27
N ALA A 172 -13.94 -4.79 37.89
CA ALA A 172 -15.07 -4.29 37.13
C ALA A 172 -16.17 -3.79 38.10
N ILE A 173 -15.94 -2.64 38.73
CA ILE A 173 -16.73 -2.10 39.87
C ILE A 173 -18.20 -1.80 39.56
N TRP A 174 -18.58 -1.77 38.26
CA TRP A 174 -19.95 -1.56 37.80
C TRP A 174 -20.58 -2.83 37.23
N ARG A 175 -19.83 -3.92 37.10
CA ARG A 175 -20.32 -5.17 36.47
C ARG A 175 -21.55 -5.75 37.17
N ASP A 176 -21.53 -5.76 38.50
CA ASP A 176 -22.57 -6.33 39.33
C ASP A 176 -23.11 -5.25 40.29
N ALA A 177 -23.16 -3.99 39.83
CA ALA A 177 -23.70 -2.89 40.61
C ALA A 177 -25.21 -3.09 40.80
N PRO A 178 -25.77 -2.84 42.03
CA PRO A 178 -27.22 -2.89 42.28
C PRO A 178 -27.99 -1.97 41.34
N ALA A 179 -29.20 -2.38 40.95
CA ALA A 179 -30.04 -1.62 40.04
C ALA A 179 -30.36 -0.22 40.57
N GLU A 180 -30.53 -0.08 41.89
CA GLU A 180 -30.76 1.19 42.57
C GLU A 180 -29.58 2.18 42.38
N ARG A 181 -28.37 1.66 42.49
CA ARG A 181 -27.15 2.48 42.26
C ARG A 181 -27.04 2.96 40.81
N VAL A 182 -27.42 2.11 39.87
CA VAL A 182 -27.45 2.46 38.44
C VAL A 182 -28.53 3.52 38.20
N ALA A 183 -29.75 3.31 38.73
CA ALA A 183 -30.86 4.25 38.59
C ALA A 183 -30.54 5.63 39.21
N GLU A 184 -29.86 5.68 40.35
CA GLU A 184 -29.45 6.91 41.01
C GLU A 184 -28.49 7.73 40.11
N ARG A 185 -27.50 7.09 39.49
CA ARG A 185 -26.57 7.75 38.57
C ARG A 185 -27.25 8.23 37.29
N LEU A 186 -28.18 7.42 36.75
CA LEU A 186 -28.97 7.84 35.59
C LEU A 186 -29.85 9.05 35.91
N ALA A 187 -30.51 9.05 37.08
CA ALA A 187 -31.35 10.16 37.53
C ALA A 187 -30.53 11.44 37.78
N ALA A 188 -29.26 11.32 38.19
CA ALA A 188 -28.33 12.41 38.32
C ALA A 188 -27.80 12.92 36.96
N GLY A 189 -28.16 12.32 35.83
CA GLY A 189 -27.70 12.69 34.49
C GLY A 189 -26.23 12.39 34.23
N GLU A 190 -25.61 11.52 35.00
CA GLU A 190 -24.20 11.19 34.83
C GLU A 190 -23.95 10.44 33.51
N PRO A 191 -22.91 10.82 32.75
CA PRO A 191 -22.59 10.12 31.50
C PRO A 191 -22.08 8.71 31.79
N TYR A 192 -22.43 7.77 30.91
CA TYR A 192 -22.05 6.37 31.02
C TYR A 192 -21.65 5.76 29.69
N VAL A 193 -20.77 4.77 29.72
CA VAL A 193 -20.48 3.87 28.61
C VAL A 193 -21.23 2.57 28.79
N VAL A 194 -21.40 1.78 27.70
CA VAL A 194 -21.90 0.39 27.83
C VAL A 194 -20.71 -0.55 27.66
N ARG A 195 -20.58 -1.48 28.63
CA ARG A 195 -19.57 -2.54 28.56
C ARG A 195 -20.19 -3.89 28.29
N PHE A 196 -19.50 -4.69 27.49
CA PHE A 196 -19.77 -6.10 27.30
C PHE A 196 -19.42 -6.85 28.57
N ARG A 197 -20.28 -7.75 29.02
CA ARG A 197 -20.04 -8.65 30.13
C ARG A 197 -19.34 -9.90 29.63
N SER A 198 -18.02 -9.89 29.61
CA SER A 198 -17.25 -11.03 29.15
C SER A 198 -17.54 -12.28 29.95
N PRO A 199 -17.82 -13.44 29.34
CA PRO A 199 -17.99 -14.72 30.02
C PRO A 199 -16.65 -15.37 30.40
N GLY A 200 -15.52 -14.84 29.93
CA GLY A 200 -14.20 -15.44 30.13
C GLY A 200 -13.72 -15.39 31.57
N VAL A 201 -13.01 -16.43 31.96
CA VAL A 201 -12.41 -16.59 33.28
C VAL A 201 -10.90 -16.71 33.20
N ALA A 202 -10.21 -16.42 34.32
CA ALA A 202 -8.76 -16.51 34.37
C ALA A 202 -8.28 -17.95 34.05
N GLY A 203 -7.30 -18.06 33.15
CA GLY A 203 -6.72 -19.32 32.71
C GLY A 203 -7.53 -20.08 31.65
N ALA A 204 -8.71 -19.59 31.25
CA ALA A 204 -9.44 -20.16 30.14
C ALA A 204 -8.72 -19.93 28.81
N ARG A 205 -8.81 -20.91 27.89
CA ARG A 205 -8.18 -20.87 26.58
C ARG A 205 -9.24 -20.89 25.49
N ALA A 206 -9.16 -19.93 24.58
CA ALA A 206 -9.94 -19.90 23.35
C ALA A 206 -9.22 -20.73 22.27
N ARG A 207 -9.99 -21.57 21.56
CA ARG A 207 -9.51 -22.36 20.41
C ARG A 207 -10.26 -21.91 19.17
N PHE A 208 -9.54 -21.71 18.09
CA PHE A 208 -10.10 -21.34 16.78
C PHE A 208 -9.14 -21.70 15.66
N THR A 209 -9.66 -21.85 14.45
CA THR A 209 -8.89 -22.11 13.24
C THR A 209 -8.77 -20.80 12.45
N ASP A 210 -7.56 -20.43 12.07
CA ASP A 210 -7.25 -19.32 11.17
C ASP A 210 -6.94 -19.88 9.78
N ALA A 211 -7.46 -19.25 8.73
CA ALA A 211 -7.33 -19.77 7.36
C ALA A 211 -5.87 -19.74 6.82
N ILE A 212 -4.98 -18.96 7.45
CA ILE A 212 -3.55 -18.92 7.10
C ILE A 212 -2.72 -19.69 8.13
N ARG A 213 -3.02 -19.55 9.42
CA ARG A 213 -2.18 -20.02 10.52
C ARG A 213 -2.60 -21.37 11.11
N GLY A 214 -3.72 -21.93 10.61
CA GLY A 214 -4.26 -23.18 11.12
C GLY A 214 -4.84 -23.06 12.54
N ASP A 215 -4.79 -24.15 13.30
CA ASP A 215 -5.37 -24.23 14.65
C ASP A 215 -4.54 -23.44 15.66
N LEU A 216 -5.19 -22.52 16.35
CA LEU A 216 -4.59 -21.62 17.34
C LEU A 216 -5.24 -21.78 18.70
N VAL A 217 -4.44 -21.58 19.75
CA VAL A 217 -4.88 -21.59 21.14
C VAL A 217 -4.33 -20.35 21.83
N GLN A 218 -5.23 -19.45 22.27
CA GLN A 218 -4.87 -18.20 22.95
C GLN A 218 -5.56 -18.09 24.31
N ASP A 219 -5.15 -17.13 25.13
CA ASP A 219 -5.88 -16.79 26.33
C ASP A 219 -7.25 -16.25 25.96
N ASP A 220 -8.31 -16.75 26.63
CA ASP A 220 -9.65 -16.24 26.40
C ASP A 220 -9.81 -14.81 26.93
N ASN A 221 -10.68 -14.03 26.30
CA ASN A 221 -10.96 -12.68 26.76
C ASN A 221 -11.74 -12.69 28.07
N ARG A 222 -11.24 -12.02 29.10
CA ARG A 222 -11.94 -11.78 30.37
C ARG A 222 -12.25 -10.31 30.64
N ASN A 223 -11.82 -9.44 29.72
CA ASN A 223 -11.99 -8.00 29.87
C ASN A 223 -13.38 -7.57 29.41
N ASP A 224 -14.08 -6.81 30.24
CA ASP A 224 -15.36 -6.20 29.89
C ASP A 224 -15.12 -4.99 29.01
N ALA A 225 -14.96 -5.22 27.71
CA ALA A 225 -14.69 -4.19 26.73
C ALA A 225 -15.84 -3.18 26.65
N VAL A 226 -15.50 -1.90 26.47
CA VAL A 226 -16.53 -0.90 26.10
C VAL A 226 -17.03 -1.25 24.71
N ILE A 227 -18.34 -1.39 24.55
CA ILE A 227 -19.01 -1.66 23.28
C ILE A 227 -19.72 -0.42 22.74
N LEU A 228 -20.18 0.49 23.60
CA LEU A 228 -20.80 1.74 23.20
C LEU A 228 -20.15 2.90 23.97
N LYS A 229 -19.79 3.95 23.27
CA LYS A 229 -19.16 5.15 23.82
C LYS A 229 -20.08 5.91 24.77
N SER A 230 -19.53 6.93 25.41
CA SER A 230 -20.23 7.70 26.43
C SER A 230 -21.55 8.32 25.93
N SER A 231 -22.55 8.37 26.81
CA SER A 231 -23.92 8.85 26.50
C SER A 231 -24.01 10.35 26.21
N ASP A 232 -22.95 11.11 26.51
CA ASP A 232 -22.82 12.53 26.20
C ASP A 232 -22.22 12.80 24.81
N GLN A 233 -21.82 11.77 24.07
CA GLN A 233 -21.30 11.91 22.70
C GLN A 233 -22.43 11.84 21.66
N GLN A 234 -22.30 12.68 20.61
CA GLN A 234 -23.22 12.67 19.47
C GLN A 234 -22.44 12.74 18.15
N PRO A 235 -22.67 11.84 17.19
CA PRO A 235 -23.50 10.63 17.33
C PRO A 235 -22.90 9.67 18.36
N ARG A 236 -23.76 8.88 19.02
CA ARG A 236 -23.31 7.86 19.98
C ARG A 236 -22.88 6.60 19.24
N LEU A 237 -21.58 6.43 19.07
CA LEU A 237 -20.99 5.38 18.25
C LEU A 237 -20.40 4.23 19.10
N PRO A 238 -20.32 3.02 18.55
CA PRO A 238 -19.68 1.89 19.20
C PRO A 238 -18.15 2.04 19.22
N THR A 239 -17.49 1.11 19.90
CA THR A 239 -16.07 0.85 19.70
C THR A 239 -15.86 -0.17 18.57
N TYR A 240 -14.63 -0.24 18.05
CA TYR A 240 -14.25 -1.10 16.93
C TYR A 240 -14.74 -2.56 17.05
N HIS A 241 -14.48 -3.21 18.18
CA HIS A 241 -14.78 -4.63 18.36
C HIS A 241 -16.27 -4.96 18.20
N PHE A 242 -17.13 -4.08 18.70
CA PHE A 242 -18.57 -4.27 18.59
C PHE A 242 -19.10 -3.91 17.20
N ALA A 243 -18.62 -2.79 16.63
CA ALA A 243 -18.99 -2.40 15.27
C ALA A 243 -18.62 -3.50 14.27
N HIS A 244 -17.42 -4.07 14.39
CA HIS A 244 -16.95 -5.19 13.60
C HIS A 244 -17.92 -6.38 13.64
N ALA A 245 -18.34 -6.82 14.84
CA ALA A 245 -19.21 -7.98 14.98
C ALA A 245 -20.59 -7.76 14.33
N VAL A 246 -21.19 -6.58 14.53
CA VAL A 246 -22.50 -6.24 13.99
C VAL A 246 -22.46 -6.05 12.48
N ASP A 247 -21.46 -5.32 11.99
CA ASP A 247 -21.36 -5.00 10.56
C ASP A 247 -21.02 -6.21 9.72
N ASP A 248 -20.05 -7.00 10.14
CA ASP A 248 -19.65 -8.18 9.37
C ASP A 248 -20.77 -9.22 9.32
N HIS A 249 -21.58 -9.33 10.40
CA HIS A 249 -22.80 -10.15 10.37
C HIS A 249 -23.84 -9.61 9.39
N LEU A 250 -24.24 -8.35 9.50
CA LEU A 250 -25.32 -7.77 8.69
C LEU A 250 -24.91 -7.55 7.22
N MET A 251 -23.64 -7.28 6.94
CA MET A 251 -23.12 -7.20 5.58
C MET A 251 -22.83 -8.58 4.99
N ARG A 252 -23.09 -9.66 5.76
CA ARG A 252 -22.91 -11.06 5.36
C ARG A 252 -21.47 -11.38 4.96
N VAL A 253 -20.51 -10.80 5.65
CA VAL A 253 -19.08 -11.12 5.51
C VAL A 253 -18.85 -12.55 5.97
N SER A 254 -18.21 -13.37 5.15
CA SER A 254 -17.88 -14.76 5.48
C SER A 254 -16.42 -14.96 5.87
N LEU A 255 -15.54 -14.05 5.38
CA LEU A 255 -14.10 -14.15 5.58
C LEU A 255 -13.49 -12.77 5.88
N VAL A 256 -12.77 -12.68 6.98
CA VAL A 256 -12.06 -11.47 7.41
C VAL A 256 -10.57 -11.66 7.24
N ILE A 257 -9.98 -10.99 6.25
CA ILE A 257 -8.53 -10.95 6.02
C ILE A 257 -7.99 -9.65 6.63
N ARG A 258 -6.96 -9.76 7.49
CA ARG A 258 -6.38 -8.59 8.17
C ARG A 258 -4.98 -8.87 8.70
N GLY A 259 -4.26 -7.85 9.16
CA GLY A 259 -2.94 -8.02 9.76
C GLY A 259 -2.95 -8.81 11.09
N GLU A 260 -1.89 -9.54 11.35
CA GLU A 260 -1.72 -10.39 12.55
C GLU A 260 -1.76 -9.63 13.88
N GLU A 261 -1.60 -8.30 13.88
CA GLU A 261 -1.77 -7.46 15.06
C GLU A 261 -3.16 -7.58 15.70
N TRP A 262 -4.16 -8.03 14.95
CA TRP A 262 -5.53 -8.24 15.40
C TRP A 262 -5.81 -9.64 15.92
N LEU A 263 -4.83 -10.55 15.83
CA LEU A 263 -4.99 -11.95 16.21
C LEU A 263 -5.45 -12.10 17.68
N SER A 264 -4.89 -11.30 18.58
CA SER A 264 -5.25 -11.31 20.02
C SER A 264 -6.68 -10.84 20.31
N SER A 265 -7.36 -10.24 19.34
CA SER A 265 -8.76 -9.77 19.49
C SER A 265 -9.79 -10.85 19.13
N VAL A 266 -9.39 -11.95 18.49
CA VAL A 266 -10.33 -13.02 18.05
C VAL A 266 -11.15 -13.61 19.20
N PRO A 267 -10.59 -13.89 20.39
CA PRO A 267 -11.40 -14.39 21.50
C PRO A 267 -12.55 -13.44 21.90
N LEU A 268 -12.28 -12.12 21.96
CA LEU A 268 -13.33 -11.13 22.25
C LEU A 268 -14.38 -11.09 21.12
N HIS A 269 -13.97 -11.15 19.87
CA HIS A 269 -14.89 -11.14 18.73
C HIS A 269 -15.79 -12.37 18.76
N HIS A 270 -15.27 -13.57 19.01
CA HIS A 270 -16.07 -14.77 19.16
C HIS A 270 -17.07 -14.67 20.31
N GLN A 271 -16.67 -14.11 21.46
CA GLN A 271 -17.60 -13.87 22.57
C GLN A 271 -18.73 -12.91 22.18
N LEU A 272 -18.44 -11.87 21.38
CA LEU A 272 -19.45 -10.94 20.89
C LEU A 272 -20.41 -11.60 19.89
N PHE A 273 -19.90 -12.39 18.93
CA PHE A 273 -20.73 -13.17 18.00
C PHE A 273 -21.66 -14.12 18.77
N ASP A 274 -21.11 -14.89 19.72
CA ASP A 274 -21.93 -15.82 20.53
C ASP A 274 -23.02 -15.10 21.35
N ALA A 275 -22.68 -13.96 21.99
CA ALA A 275 -23.62 -13.19 22.79
C ALA A 275 -24.74 -12.55 21.96
N LEU A 276 -24.43 -12.16 20.73
CA LEU A 276 -25.38 -11.61 19.77
C LEU A 276 -26.21 -12.71 19.09
N GLY A 277 -25.80 -13.97 19.18
CA GLY A 277 -26.44 -15.09 18.50
C GLY A 277 -26.09 -15.18 17.02
N PHE A 278 -24.96 -14.64 16.63
CA PHE A 278 -24.47 -14.66 15.27
C PHE A 278 -23.56 -15.86 15.02
N ASP A 279 -23.55 -16.34 13.78
CA ASP A 279 -22.57 -17.33 13.36
C ASP A 279 -21.17 -16.72 13.36
N ARG A 280 -20.18 -17.49 13.82
CA ARG A 280 -18.78 -17.05 13.78
C ARG A 280 -18.27 -17.06 12.35
N ILE A 281 -17.57 -16.00 11.97
CA ILE A 281 -16.95 -15.86 10.66
C ILE A 281 -15.52 -16.44 10.65
N THR A 282 -15.02 -16.75 9.46
CA THR A 282 -13.64 -17.19 9.27
C THR A 282 -12.67 -16.01 9.30
N TYR A 283 -11.54 -16.18 9.97
CA TYR A 283 -10.44 -15.21 10.00
C TYR A 283 -9.22 -15.72 9.25
N ALA A 284 -8.50 -14.79 8.64
CA ALA A 284 -7.20 -15.00 8.00
C ALA A 284 -6.25 -13.86 8.40
N HIS A 285 -5.21 -14.18 9.18
CA HIS A 285 -4.29 -13.18 9.70
C HIS A 285 -2.97 -13.20 8.93
N LEU A 286 -2.79 -12.17 8.09
CA LEU A 286 -1.59 -11.94 7.29
C LEU A 286 -0.41 -11.50 8.16
N ALA A 287 0.77 -11.98 7.81
CA ALA A 287 2.01 -11.49 8.39
C ALA A 287 2.27 -10.05 7.96
N LEU A 288 2.83 -9.25 8.89
CA LEU A 288 3.14 -7.84 8.64
C LEU A 288 4.31 -7.68 7.68
N LEU A 289 4.23 -6.68 6.81
CA LEU A 289 5.35 -6.26 5.98
C LEU A 289 6.48 -5.69 6.85
N MET A 290 7.67 -6.22 6.69
CA MET A 290 8.86 -5.91 7.49
C MET A 290 9.90 -5.16 6.66
N LYS A 291 10.76 -4.40 7.34
CA LYS A 291 11.93 -3.73 6.79
C LYS A 291 13.19 -4.23 7.49
N GLN A 292 14.26 -4.42 6.73
CA GLN A 292 15.59 -4.66 7.29
C GLN A 292 16.12 -3.36 7.91
N ASP A 293 16.59 -3.42 9.16
CA ASP A 293 17.14 -2.28 9.90
C ASP A 293 18.45 -2.73 10.55
N GLY A 294 19.55 -2.54 9.84
CA GLY A 294 20.83 -3.13 10.19
C GLY A 294 20.76 -4.66 10.21
N THR A 295 21.04 -5.27 11.35
CA THR A 295 20.96 -6.72 11.56
C THR A 295 19.59 -7.21 12.03
N SER A 296 18.66 -6.29 12.37
CA SER A 296 17.32 -6.59 12.87
C SER A 296 16.25 -6.40 11.81
N ARG A 297 15.05 -6.95 12.08
CA ARG A 297 13.85 -6.72 11.29
C ARG A 297 12.84 -5.93 12.11
N ARG A 298 12.21 -4.95 11.53
CA ARG A 298 11.13 -4.17 12.15
C ARG A 298 9.93 -4.06 11.23
N LYS A 299 8.76 -3.76 11.78
CA LYS A 299 7.57 -3.42 11.00
C LYS A 299 7.87 -2.22 10.11
N LEU A 300 7.46 -2.29 8.84
CA LEU A 300 7.48 -1.16 7.91
C LEU A 300 6.62 -0.01 8.46
N SER A 301 7.11 1.23 8.41
CA SER A 301 6.50 2.36 9.11
C SER A 301 6.52 3.64 8.29
N LYS A 302 5.36 4.28 8.08
CA LYS A 302 5.22 5.56 7.36
C LYS A 302 6.10 6.69 7.91
N ARG A 303 6.47 6.66 9.19
CA ARG A 303 7.31 7.71 9.80
C ARG A 303 8.79 7.60 9.41
N LYS A 304 9.24 6.42 9.03
CA LYS A 304 10.64 6.12 8.76
C LYS A 304 10.91 5.71 7.31
N ASP A 305 9.91 5.16 6.64
CA ASP A 305 10.04 4.50 5.35
C ASP A 305 9.07 5.15 4.34
N PRO A 306 9.56 5.93 3.36
CA PRO A 306 8.70 6.53 2.32
C PRO A 306 7.86 5.47 1.59
N GLU A 307 8.44 4.31 1.33
CA GLU A 307 7.79 3.16 0.67
C GLU A 307 6.69 2.49 1.50
N ALA A 308 6.50 2.92 2.74
CA ALA A 308 5.32 2.52 3.51
C ALA A 308 4.04 3.24 3.06
N SER A 309 4.16 4.40 2.39
CA SER A 309 3.02 5.12 1.83
C SER A 309 2.68 4.62 0.43
N VAL A 310 1.40 4.43 0.15
CA VAL A 310 0.91 4.11 -1.20
C VAL A 310 1.23 5.23 -2.20
N THR A 311 1.16 6.48 -1.76
CA THR A 311 1.49 7.66 -2.56
C THR A 311 2.91 7.60 -3.15
N PHE A 312 3.85 6.97 -2.43
CA PHE A 312 5.21 6.78 -2.94
C PHE A 312 5.23 6.00 -4.26
N TYR A 313 4.50 4.89 -4.36
CA TYR A 313 4.47 4.06 -5.58
C TYR A 313 3.79 4.78 -6.73
N ILE A 314 2.70 5.48 -6.47
CA ILE A 314 1.95 6.27 -7.46
C ILE A 314 2.83 7.40 -8.00
N GLN A 315 3.44 8.20 -7.13
CA GLN A 315 4.27 9.35 -7.51
C GLN A 315 5.57 8.93 -8.19
N GLN A 316 6.17 7.80 -7.77
CA GLN A 316 7.31 7.25 -8.47
C GLN A 316 6.93 6.60 -9.81
N GLY A 317 5.66 6.25 -10.00
CA GLY A 317 5.16 5.67 -11.24
C GLY A 317 5.55 4.21 -11.43
N TYR A 318 5.49 3.41 -10.37
CA TYR A 318 5.62 1.96 -10.51
C TYR A 318 4.36 1.39 -11.19
N PRO A 319 4.46 0.62 -12.28
CA PRO A 319 3.29 -0.04 -12.87
C PRO A 319 2.53 -0.88 -11.84
N ALA A 320 1.21 -0.77 -11.84
CA ALA A 320 0.36 -1.49 -10.90
C ALA A 320 0.58 -3.01 -10.96
N GLU A 321 0.74 -3.55 -12.14
CA GLU A 321 0.98 -4.98 -12.39
C GLU A 321 2.29 -5.45 -11.73
N ALA A 322 3.35 -4.65 -11.80
CA ALA A 322 4.63 -4.97 -11.16
C ALA A 322 4.51 -4.95 -9.63
N VAL A 323 3.80 -3.96 -9.06
CA VAL A 323 3.57 -3.89 -7.62
C VAL A 323 2.67 -5.05 -7.15
N GLN A 324 1.60 -5.36 -7.87
CA GLN A 324 0.73 -6.50 -7.55
C GLN A 324 1.50 -7.82 -7.60
N TYR A 325 2.29 -8.05 -8.64
CA TYR A 325 3.13 -9.24 -8.74
C TYR A 325 4.11 -9.35 -7.57
N TYR A 326 4.76 -8.24 -7.24
CA TYR A 326 5.67 -8.18 -6.11
C TYR A 326 4.97 -8.51 -4.78
N LEU A 327 3.80 -7.90 -4.50
CA LEU A 327 3.03 -8.16 -3.29
C LEU A 327 2.49 -9.59 -3.22
N ARG A 328 2.05 -10.17 -4.36
CA ARG A 328 1.66 -11.59 -4.45
C ARG A 328 2.82 -12.52 -4.08
N GLY A 329 4.03 -12.22 -4.57
CA GLY A 329 5.25 -12.94 -4.20
C GLY A 329 5.63 -12.80 -2.71
N LEU A 330 5.29 -11.68 -2.07
CA LEU A 330 5.45 -11.51 -0.62
C LEU A 330 4.42 -12.33 0.18
N ALA A 331 3.20 -12.48 -0.34
CA ALA A 331 2.16 -13.30 0.29
C ALA A 331 2.47 -14.79 0.17
N ASN A 332 2.85 -15.22 -1.04
CA ASN A 332 3.17 -16.61 -1.36
C ASN A 332 4.41 -16.66 -2.27
N GLY A 333 5.53 -17.12 -1.73
CA GLY A 333 6.82 -17.17 -2.44
C GLY A 333 6.77 -17.94 -3.77
N ARG A 334 5.86 -18.92 -3.92
CA ARG A 334 5.69 -19.67 -5.19
C ARG A 334 5.19 -18.78 -6.33
N LEU A 335 4.40 -17.76 -6.03
CA LEU A 335 3.91 -16.81 -7.04
C LEU A 335 5.04 -15.91 -7.58
N ALA A 336 6.14 -15.77 -6.87
CA ALA A 336 7.33 -15.07 -7.36
C ALA A 336 8.21 -15.92 -8.31
N GLU A 337 7.91 -17.21 -8.46
CA GLU A 337 8.66 -18.15 -9.30
C GLU A 337 7.99 -18.38 -10.67
N VAL A 338 6.76 -17.91 -10.86
CA VAL A 338 6.04 -18.03 -12.13
C VAL A 338 6.03 -16.68 -12.88
N PRO A 339 5.87 -16.70 -14.22
CA PRO A 339 5.79 -15.45 -15.00
C PRO A 339 4.72 -14.49 -14.51
N LEU A 340 4.97 -13.18 -14.60
CA LEU A 340 4.07 -12.14 -14.08
C LEU A 340 2.61 -12.32 -14.54
N PRO A 341 2.30 -12.52 -15.85
CA PRO A 341 0.90 -12.69 -16.29
C PRO A 341 0.21 -13.90 -15.66
N GLU A 342 0.95 -15.00 -15.50
CA GLU A 342 0.44 -16.23 -14.87
C GLU A 342 0.22 -16.03 -13.37
N ALA A 343 1.17 -15.38 -12.68
CA ALA A 343 1.04 -15.06 -11.26
C ALA A 343 -0.14 -14.14 -10.96
N LEU A 344 -0.41 -13.14 -11.82
CA LEU A 344 -1.56 -12.25 -11.66
C LEU A 344 -2.91 -12.95 -11.93
N ALA A 345 -2.93 -13.93 -12.82
CA ALA A 345 -4.12 -14.74 -13.12
C ALA A 345 -4.37 -15.87 -12.11
N SER A 346 -3.37 -16.26 -11.34
CA SER A 346 -3.45 -17.37 -10.38
C SER A 346 -4.17 -16.95 -9.09
N PRO A 347 -5.07 -17.78 -8.54
CA PRO A 347 -5.73 -17.47 -7.27
C PRO A 347 -4.74 -17.50 -6.10
N ILE A 348 -4.86 -16.53 -5.19
CA ILE A 348 -4.14 -16.55 -3.92
C ILE A 348 -4.86 -17.51 -2.97
N ARG A 349 -4.20 -18.62 -2.65
CA ARG A 349 -4.70 -19.58 -1.65
C ARG A 349 -4.20 -19.16 -0.27
N LEU A 350 -5.10 -18.92 0.65
CA LEU A 350 -4.75 -18.47 2.01
C LEU A 350 -3.86 -19.48 2.75
N SER A 351 -4.08 -20.79 2.53
CA SER A 351 -3.23 -21.85 3.08
C SER A 351 -1.77 -21.81 2.63
N ASP A 352 -1.49 -21.15 1.52
CA ASP A 352 -0.14 -21.04 0.95
C ASP A 352 0.55 -19.72 1.36
N CYS A 353 -0.18 -18.82 2.05
CA CYS A 353 0.38 -17.56 2.55
C CYS A 353 1.40 -17.80 3.67
N GLY A 354 2.52 -17.08 3.59
CA GLY A 354 3.57 -17.14 4.60
C GLY A 354 3.10 -16.59 5.96
N THR A 355 3.51 -17.26 7.05
CA THR A 355 3.23 -16.81 8.43
C THR A 355 4.34 -15.94 9.02
N ALA A 356 5.50 -15.88 8.37
CA ALA A 356 6.61 -15.00 8.73
C ALA A 356 6.52 -13.67 7.97
N GLY A 357 6.78 -12.55 8.64
CA GLY A 357 6.73 -11.23 8.03
C GLY A 357 7.73 -11.09 6.87
N PRO A 358 7.26 -10.90 5.62
CA PRO A 358 8.13 -10.75 4.47
C PRO A 358 8.85 -9.41 4.49
N LEU A 359 10.10 -9.38 3.98
CA LEU A 359 10.89 -8.15 3.86
C LEU A 359 10.51 -7.38 2.60
N VAL A 360 10.21 -6.10 2.77
CA VAL A 360 10.06 -5.17 1.64
C VAL A 360 11.44 -4.76 1.15
N ASP A 361 11.69 -5.05 -0.13
CA ASP A 361 12.93 -4.77 -0.86
C ASP A 361 12.60 -4.03 -2.16
N LEU A 362 12.95 -2.74 -2.21
CA LEU A 362 12.72 -1.90 -3.40
C LEU A 362 13.64 -2.26 -4.57
N VAL A 363 14.82 -2.83 -4.32
CA VAL A 363 15.71 -3.26 -5.41
C VAL A 363 15.04 -4.39 -6.19
N LYS A 364 14.45 -5.36 -5.47
CA LYS A 364 13.67 -6.44 -6.11
C LYS A 364 12.44 -5.91 -6.86
N LEU A 365 11.75 -4.91 -6.31
CA LEU A 365 10.62 -4.28 -7.01
C LEU A 365 11.08 -3.53 -8.26
N ASP A 366 12.20 -2.80 -8.18
CA ASP A 366 12.81 -2.10 -9.32
C ASP A 366 13.13 -3.09 -10.46
N ASP A 367 13.71 -4.25 -10.16
CA ASP A 367 14.02 -5.29 -11.14
C ASP A 367 12.74 -5.87 -11.77
N ILE A 368 11.74 -6.22 -10.96
CA ILE A 368 10.43 -6.72 -11.44
C ILE A 368 9.77 -5.69 -12.36
N SER A 369 9.79 -4.42 -11.96
CA SER A 369 9.17 -3.35 -12.72
C SER A 369 9.91 -3.08 -14.04
N ALA A 370 11.24 -3.11 -14.03
CA ALA A 370 12.05 -2.99 -15.25
C ALA A 370 11.76 -4.16 -16.23
N ASP A 371 11.65 -5.37 -15.71
CA ASP A 371 11.30 -6.55 -16.50
C ASP A 371 9.91 -6.41 -17.13
N PHE A 372 8.93 -5.96 -16.35
CA PHE A 372 7.58 -5.70 -16.88
C PHE A 372 7.58 -4.60 -17.94
N ILE A 373 8.19 -3.44 -17.67
CA ILE A 373 8.24 -2.32 -18.64
C ILE A 373 8.96 -2.72 -19.92
N ALA A 374 9.98 -3.59 -19.84
CA ALA A 374 10.69 -4.11 -21.00
C ALA A 374 9.80 -4.99 -21.91
N THR A 375 8.71 -5.56 -21.41
CA THR A 375 7.75 -6.32 -22.23
C THR A 375 6.79 -5.45 -23.04
N LEU A 376 6.68 -4.16 -22.68
CA LEU A 376 5.76 -3.22 -23.34
C LEU A 376 6.39 -2.68 -24.64
N THR A 377 5.56 -2.44 -25.66
CA THR A 377 5.95 -1.73 -26.87
C THR A 377 6.22 -0.25 -26.59
N ALA A 378 6.96 0.45 -27.46
CA ALA A 378 7.22 1.88 -27.30
C ALA A 378 5.93 2.72 -27.22
N PRO A 379 4.87 2.48 -28.04
CA PRO A 379 3.59 3.16 -27.88
C PRO A 379 2.90 2.91 -26.54
N GLU A 380 2.93 1.68 -26.01
CA GLU A 380 2.34 1.37 -24.71
C GLU A 380 3.10 2.07 -23.57
N VAL A 381 4.44 2.10 -23.62
CA VAL A 381 5.25 2.85 -22.66
C VAL A 381 4.91 4.33 -22.72
N LEU A 382 4.84 4.94 -23.92
CA LEU A 382 4.51 6.35 -24.08
C LEU A 382 3.12 6.68 -23.53
N ALA A 383 2.11 5.87 -23.84
CA ALA A 383 0.75 6.09 -23.35
C ALA A 383 0.68 6.05 -21.81
N ARG A 384 1.31 5.05 -21.17
CA ARG A 384 1.34 4.91 -19.71
C ARG A 384 2.16 6.02 -19.04
N LEU A 385 3.30 6.38 -19.62
CA LEU A 385 4.14 7.48 -19.17
C LEU A 385 3.40 8.82 -19.22
N ALA A 386 2.74 9.12 -20.33
CA ALA A 386 1.96 10.35 -20.48
C ALA A 386 0.80 10.43 -19.47
N ALA A 387 0.06 9.33 -19.28
CA ALA A 387 -1.00 9.25 -18.28
C ALA A 387 -0.48 9.49 -16.86
N TRP A 388 0.68 8.91 -16.50
CA TRP A 388 1.31 9.13 -15.21
C TRP A 388 1.84 10.58 -15.07
N ALA A 389 2.43 11.14 -16.11
CA ALA A 389 3.03 12.48 -16.07
C ALA A 389 1.98 13.57 -15.82
N GLN A 390 0.76 13.45 -16.35
CA GLN A 390 -0.30 14.45 -16.20
C GLN A 390 -0.51 14.92 -14.74
N PRO A 391 -0.74 14.04 -13.75
CA PRO A 391 -0.89 14.46 -12.36
C PRO A 391 0.43 14.60 -11.59
N ASN A 392 1.55 14.00 -12.06
CA ASN A 392 2.77 13.87 -11.25
C ASN A 392 3.94 14.73 -11.74
N ASP A 393 3.99 15.08 -13.04
CA ASP A 393 5.07 15.83 -13.67
C ASP A 393 4.55 16.66 -14.87
N ALA A 394 3.97 17.80 -14.56
CA ALA A 394 3.32 18.66 -15.56
C ALA A 394 4.27 19.14 -16.68
N GLU A 395 5.55 19.36 -16.38
CA GLU A 395 6.53 19.78 -17.40
C GLU A 395 6.81 18.63 -18.36
N LEU A 396 7.01 17.42 -17.83
CA LEU A 396 7.17 16.22 -18.68
C LEU A 396 5.92 15.96 -19.51
N ALA A 397 4.71 16.10 -18.93
CA ALA A 397 3.46 15.93 -19.67
C ALA A 397 3.36 16.87 -20.86
N GLN A 398 3.71 18.16 -20.69
CA GLN A 398 3.73 19.15 -21.75
C GLN A 398 4.73 18.81 -22.87
N VAL A 399 5.92 18.31 -22.49
CA VAL A 399 6.95 17.93 -23.45
C VAL A 399 6.54 16.70 -24.26
N LEU A 400 5.95 15.69 -23.61
CA LEU A 400 5.46 14.49 -24.30
C LEU A 400 4.29 14.78 -25.24
N ASP A 401 3.42 15.72 -24.88
CA ASP A 401 2.30 16.17 -25.72
C ASP A 401 2.78 17.01 -26.93
N ALA A 402 3.81 17.82 -26.73
CA ALA A 402 4.38 18.65 -27.80
C ALA A 402 5.21 17.85 -28.82
N GLU A 403 5.92 16.81 -28.36
CA GLU A 403 6.88 16.05 -29.17
C GLU A 403 6.68 14.53 -29.08
N PRO A 404 5.45 14.00 -29.35
CA PRO A 404 5.15 12.58 -29.17
C PRO A 404 5.96 11.67 -30.10
N ASP A 405 6.23 12.11 -31.32
CA ASP A 405 7.04 11.35 -32.31
C ASP A 405 8.50 11.22 -31.88
N LEU A 406 9.07 12.26 -31.25
CA LEU A 406 10.42 12.20 -30.70
C LEU A 406 10.46 11.24 -29.51
N ALA A 407 9.49 11.33 -28.60
CA ALA A 407 9.36 10.43 -27.47
C ALA A 407 9.25 8.96 -27.91
N LEU A 408 8.44 8.70 -28.92
CA LEU A 408 8.24 7.36 -29.47
C LEU A 408 9.54 6.80 -30.05
N ARG A 409 10.25 7.58 -30.89
CA ARG A 409 11.55 7.15 -31.45
C ARG A 409 12.60 6.92 -30.37
N ALA A 410 12.64 7.76 -29.33
CA ALA A 410 13.55 7.58 -28.22
C ALA A 410 13.28 6.30 -27.44
N LEU A 411 11.99 6.01 -27.14
CA LEU A 411 11.57 4.81 -26.44
C LEU A 411 11.72 3.52 -27.25
N ALA A 412 11.73 3.61 -28.58
CA ALA A 412 11.94 2.46 -29.46
C ALA A 412 13.40 1.95 -29.51
N ILE A 413 14.36 2.79 -29.06
CA ILE A 413 15.79 2.41 -29.06
C ILE A 413 16.01 1.17 -28.20
N GLU A 414 16.59 0.11 -28.81
CA GLU A 414 16.90 -1.18 -28.15
C GLU A 414 15.68 -1.79 -27.41
N ARG A 415 14.46 -1.44 -27.83
CA ARG A 415 13.20 -2.04 -27.35
C ARG A 415 12.54 -2.86 -28.43
N GLU A 416 12.52 -2.37 -29.65
CA GLU A 416 11.92 -3.05 -30.80
C GLU A 416 12.98 -3.79 -31.61
N GLY A 417 12.62 -4.93 -32.19
CA GLY A 417 13.53 -5.74 -33.02
C GLY A 417 14.67 -6.43 -32.26
N THR A 418 14.53 -6.64 -30.95
CA THR A 418 15.52 -7.32 -30.12
C THR A 418 14.88 -8.35 -29.19
N ASP A 419 15.58 -9.49 -28.99
CA ASP A 419 15.19 -10.52 -28.01
C ASP A 419 15.50 -10.10 -26.56
N HIS A 420 16.27 -9.01 -26.38
CA HIS A 420 16.70 -8.51 -25.09
C HIS A 420 16.42 -7.02 -24.96
N PRO A 421 15.12 -6.62 -24.78
CA PRO A 421 14.77 -5.21 -24.60
C PRO A 421 15.48 -4.59 -23.39
N ARG A 422 15.77 -3.30 -23.48
CA ARG A 422 16.39 -2.58 -22.35
C ARG A 422 15.51 -2.55 -21.12
N LYS A 423 16.16 -2.69 -19.96
CA LYS A 423 15.57 -2.63 -18.61
C LYS A 423 16.03 -1.38 -17.85
N ASP A 424 16.07 -0.24 -18.51
CA ASP A 424 16.56 1.02 -17.96
C ASP A 424 15.47 1.90 -17.33
N LEU A 425 14.20 1.64 -17.64
CA LEU A 425 13.05 2.21 -16.95
C LEU A 425 12.56 1.22 -15.89
N ARG A 426 12.68 1.61 -14.62
CA ARG A 426 12.14 0.82 -13.49
C ARG A 426 10.80 1.38 -13.02
N LYS A 427 10.56 2.65 -13.31
CA LYS A 427 9.37 3.41 -12.98
C LYS A 427 9.28 4.64 -13.90
N TRP A 428 8.11 5.21 -14.03
CA TRP A 428 7.91 6.31 -14.97
C TRP A 428 8.76 7.55 -14.64
N ALA A 429 9.02 7.83 -13.35
CA ALA A 429 9.90 8.92 -12.92
C ALA A 429 11.34 8.80 -13.44
N ASP A 430 11.81 7.60 -13.76
CA ASP A 430 13.15 7.37 -14.30
C ASP A 430 13.31 7.94 -15.74
N PHE A 431 12.21 8.24 -16.44
CA PHE A 431 12.24 8.75 -17.81
C PHE A 431 13.04 10.05 -17.92
N ARG A 432 12.89 10.99 -17.00
CA ARG A 432 13.67 12.23 -17.01
C ARG A 432 15.17 11.97 -17.02
N THR A 433 15.64 11.07 -16.20
CA THR A 433 17.08 10.74 -16.10
C THR A 433 17.56 9.90 -17.27
N GLY A 434 16.73 8.94 -17.73
CA GLY A 434 17.11 7.99 -18.77
C GLY A 434 16.95 8.51 -20.19
N TYR A 435 15.95 9.38 -20.42
CA TYR A 435 15.52 9.83 -21.75
C TYR A 435 15.33 11.36 -21.87
N GLY A 436 15.36 12.10 -20.74
CA GLY A 436 15.15 13.55 -20.75
C GLY A 436 16.12 14.30 -21.65
N TYR A 437 17.29 13.76 -21.90
CA TYR A 437 18.31 14.39 -22.78
C TYR A 437 17.86 14.47 -24.25
N PHE A 438 16.83 13.76 -24.69
CA PHE A 438 16.28 13.96 -26.04
C PHE A 438 15.52 15.29 -26.16
N PHE A 439 15.07 15.88 -25.07
CA PHE A 439 14.23 17.06 -25.01
C PHE A 439 15.01 18.25 -24.45
N PRO A 440 15.21 19.33 -25.24
CA PRO A 440 15.95 20.52 -24.74
C PRO A 440 15.34 21.15 -23.48
N GLN A 441 14.01 21.01 -23.31
CA GLN A 441 13.28 21.54 -22.15
C GLN A 441 13.64 20.79 -20.84
N LEU A 442 13.98 19.50 -20.95
CA LEU A 442 14.26 18.63 -19.80
C LEU A 442 15.78 18.44 -19.56
N HIS A 443 16.64 19.01 -20.41
CA HIS A 443 18.05 18.71 -20.40
C HIS A 443 18.92 19.95 -20.58
N SER A 444 19.97 20.04 -19.77
CA SER A 444 21.02 21.03 -19.93
C SER A 444 22.29 20.39 -20.52
N LEU A 445 22.84 21.00 -21.55
CA LEU A 445 24.06 20.52 -22.18
C LEU A 445 25.26 20.61 -21.22
N VAL A 446 26.20 19.68 -21.38
CA VAL A 446 27.52 19.77 -20.72
C VAL A 446 28.41 20.61 -21.57
N THR A 447 28.63 21.86 -21.15
CA THR A 447 29.45 22.82 -21.88
C THR A 447 30.85 23.04 -21.25
N ASP A 448 31.02 22.69 -19.96
CA ASP A 448 32.31 22.77 -19.28
C ASP A 448 33.17 21.53 -19.61
N PRO A 449 34.31 21.69 -20.32
CA PRO A 449 35.23 20.57 -20.64
C PRO A 449 35.91 19.98 -19.40
N ALA A 450 35.87 20.67 -18.25
CA ALA A 450 36.41 20.17 -16.98
C ALA A 450 35.38 19.39 -16.15
N ASP A 451 34.16 19.19 -16.67
CA ASP A 451 33.10 18.46 -15.95
C ASP A 451 33.53 17.02 -15.58
N ALA A 452 33.29 16.64 -14.33
CA ALA A 452 33.70 15.34 -13.77
C ALA A 452 33.17 14.13 -14.56
N ARG A 453 32.04 14.30 -15.30
CA ARG A 453 31.45 13.26 -16.15
C ARG A 453 32.36 12.80 -17.30
N PHE A 454 33.32 13.62 -17.69
CA PHE A 454 34.36 13.25 -18.68
C PHE A 454 35.44 12.29 -18.13
N GLY A 455 35.28 11.81 -16.87
CA GLY A 455 36.15 10.78 -16.31
C GLY A 455 37.58 11.21 -16.03
N GLY A 456 37.84 12.52 -15.86
CA GLY A 456 39.16 13.08 -15.58
C GLY A 456 40.03 13.29 -16.82
N LEU A 457 39.48 13.21 -18.02
CA LEU A 457 40.18 13.61 -19.24
C LEU A 457 40.58 15.10 -19.15
N PRO A 458 41.78 15.48 -19.62
CA PRO A 458 42.21 16.89 -19.66
C PRO A 458 41.19 17.72 -20.46
N PRO A 459 40.81 18.94 -20.01
CA PRO A 459 39.86 19.80 -20.72
C PRO A 459 40.23 20.10 -22.16
N GLY A 460 41.51 20.27 -22.45
CA GLY A 460 42.03 20.45 -23.83
C GLY A 460 41.74 19.25 -24.72
N LEU A 461 41.92 18.03 -24.21
CA LEU A 461 41.66 16.80 -24.94
C LEU A 461 40.13 16.58 -25.16
N VAL A 462 39.27 16.98 -24.21
CA VAL A 462 37.81 16.96 -24.40
C VAL A 462 37.41 17.90 -25.54
N ARG A 463 38.01 19.10 -25.63
CA ARG A 463 37.80 20.03 -26.76
C ARG A 463 38.32 19.46 -28.07
N GLU A 464 39.49 18.83 -28.10
CA GLU A 464 40.04 18.18 -29.31
C GLU A 464 39.13 17.02 -29.79
N LEU A 465 38.63 16.21 -28.85
CA LEU A 465 37.63 15.18 -29.17
C LEU A 465 36.36 15.77 -29.76
N ALA A 466 35.80 16.83 -29.14
CA ALA A 466 34.62 17.50 -29.60
C ALA A 466 34.82 18.12 -31.00
N ALA A 467 35.90 18.86 -31.22
CA ALA A 467 36.22 19.47 -32.51
C ALA A 467 36.40 18.40 -33.60
N GLY A 468 37.25 17.40 -33.35
CA GLY A 468 37.51 16.34 -34.32
C GLY A 468 36.29 15.49 -34.63
N PHE A 469 35.39 15.30 -33.66
CA PHE A 469 34.11 14.60 -33.91
C PHE A 469 33.14 15.48 -34.72
N ALA A 470 33.03 16.78 -34.42
CA ALA A 470 32.18 17.69 -35.17
C ALA A 470 32.60 17.86 -36.62
N ASP A 471 33.92 17.95 -36.87
CA ASP A 471 34.48 18.14 -38.21
C ASP A 471 34.36 16.87 -39.08
N GLY A 472 34.45 15.71 -38.48
CA GLY A 472 34.39 14.43 -39.18
C GLY A 472 33.03 13.71 -39.05
N TYR A 473 32.00 14.34 -38.47
CA TYR A 473 30.74 13.68 -38.18
C TYR A 473 30.02 13.17 -39.43
N GLN A 474 29.72 11.88 -39.39
CA GLN A 474 28.84 11.20 -40.36
C GLN A 474 27.59 10.71 -39.65
N PRO A 475 26.38 11.03 -40.16
CA PRO A 475 25.14 10.53 -39.61
C PRO A 475 25.10 8.98 -39.62
N PRO A 476 24.38 8.35 -38.67
CA PRO A 476 24.18 6.91 -38.70
C PRO A 476 23.37 6.47 -39.93
N GLU A 477 23.88 5.41 -40.58
CA GLU A 477 23.17 4.73 -41.68
C GLU A 477 22.71 3.34 -41.21
N PRO A 478 21.57 2.83 -41.69
CA PRO A 478 21.10 1.48 -41.36
C PRO A 478 22.17 0.42 -41.71
N GLY A 479 22.60 -0.36 -40.70
CA GLY A 479 23.64 -1.38 -40.86
C GLY A 479 25.05 -0.86 -41.02
N GLY A 480 25.29 0.46 -40.89
CA GLY A 480 26.60 1.09 -40.96
C GLY A 480 27.45 0.95 -39.69
N GLU A 481 28.77 1.01 -39.83
CA GLU A 481 29.71 0.94 -38.68
C GLU A 481 29.94 2.33 -38.07
N TRP A 482 28.88 2.98 -37.58
CA TRP A 482 28.93 4.36 -37.09
C TRP A 482 29.99 4.59 -35.99
N PHE A 483 30.18 3.59 -35.11
CA PHE A 483 31.18 3.67 -34.04
C PHE A 483 32.64 3.77 -34.58
N GLY A 484 32.89 3.38 -35.85
CA GLY A 484 34.17 3.48 -36.50
C GLY A 484 34.77 4.89 -36.46
N GLN A 485 33.94 5.93 -36.71
CA GLN A 485 34.39 7.33 -36.67
C GLN A 485 34.94 7.75 -35.28
N ILE A 486 34.35 7.25 -34.19
CA ILE A 486 34.82 7.49 -32.82
C ILE A 486 36.16 6.76 -32.60
N ARG A 487 36.30 5.53 -33.06
CA ARG A 487 37.51 4.72 -32.98
C ARG A 487 38.66 5.38 -33.72
N ASP A 488 38.40 5.82 -34.95
CA ASP A 488 39.41 6.46 -35.80
C ASP A 488 39.86 7.82 -35.22
N LEU A 489 38.93 8.61 -34.68
CA LEU A 489 39.22 9.85 -33.97
C LEU A 489 40.05 9.60 -32.71
N ALA A 490 39.66 8.61 -31.88
CA ALA A 490 40.42 8.24 -30.69
C ALA A 490 41.87 7.82 -31.03
N ALA A 491 42.02 7.03 -32.11
CA ALA A 491 43.35 6.62 -32.57
C ALA A 491 44.21 7.83 -33.02
N ARG A 492 43.63 8.80 -33.74
CA ARG A 492 44.31 10.03 -34.15
C ARG A 492 44.78 10.88 -32.96
N LEU A 493 44.01 10.89 -31.88
CA LEU A 493 44.28 11.62 -30.65
C LEU A 493 45.14 10.83 -29.65
N GLY A 494 45.67 9.66 -30.05
CA GLY A 494 46.62 8.87 -29.26
C GLY A 494 45.98 8.04 -28.13
N PHE A 495 44.67 7.80 -28.14
CA PHE A 495 44.05 6.91 -27.17
C PHE A 495 44.47 5.45 -27.40
N ALA A 496 44.57 4.68 -26.30
CA ALA A 496 44.84 3.26 -26.38
C ALA A 496 43.66 2.52 -27.08
N PRO A 497 43.95 1.58 -28.01
CA PRO A 497 42.92 0.85 -28.77
C PRO A 497 42.11 -0.11 -27.92
N SER A 498 42.51 -0.35 -26.68
CA SER A 498 41.74 -1.15 -25.73
C SER A 498 42.00 -0.76 -24.28
N GLN A 499 41.03 -0.99 -23.40
CA GLN A 499 41.19 -0.79 -21.96
C GLN A 499 42.32 -1.66 -21.37
N LYS A 500 42.60 -2.82 -21.96
CA LYS A 500 43.68 -3.70 -21.52
C LYS A 500 45.04 -3.06 -21.75
N LEU A 501 45.27 -2.51 -22.94
CA LEU A 501 46.54 -1.81 -23.28
C LEU A 501 46.72 -0.54 -22.43
N PHE A 502 45.65 0.23 -22.23
CA PHE A 502 45.71 1.39 -21.35
C PHE A 502 46.12 1.02 -19.92
N LYS A 503 45.57 -0.07 -19.37
CA LYS A 503 45.93 -0.53 -18.01
C LYS A 503 47.36 -1.05 -17.90
N GLN A 504 47.97 -1.51 -19.01
CA GLN A 504 49.38 -1.98 -19.03
C GLN A 504 50.38 -0.82 -18.99
N ASP A 505 50.08 0.28 -19.65
CA ASP A 505 50.92 1.47 -19.68
C ASP A 505 50.04 2.74 -19.68
N PRO A 506 49.51 3.15 -18.51
CA PRO A 506 48.68 4.35 -18.42
C PRO A 506 49.41 5.66 -18.75
N ALA A 507 50.73 5.67 -18.67
CA ALA A 507 51.53 6.87 -18.97
C ALA A 507 51.71 7.09 -20.47
N ALA A 508 51.58 6.06 -21.30
CA ALA A 508 51.73 6.15 -22.75
C ALA A 508 50.50 6.70 -23.47
N TYR A 509 49.33 6.77 -22.81
CA TYR A 509 48.07 7.11 -23.44
C TYR A 509 47.25 8.08 -22.57
N PRO A 510 46.54 9.05 -23.18
CA PRO A 510 45.64 9.94 -22.43
C PRO A 510 44.37 9.24 -21.89
N GLY A 511 44.08 8.04 -22.36
CA GLY A 511 42.93 7.21 -22.01
C GLY A 511 42.80 6.06 -22.99
N SER A 512 41.73 5.30 -22.94
CA SER A 512 41.39 4.26 -23.91
C SER A 512 40.24 4.69 -24.83
N ILE A 513 40.01 3.92 -25.89
CA ILE A 513 38.86 4.13 -26.78
C ILE A 513 37.52 4.16 -26.01
N LYS A 514 37.42 3.45 -24.86
CA LYS A 514 36.26 3.51 -23.97
C LYS A 514 36.09 4.90 -23.39
N ASP A 515 37.19 5.56 -23.00
CA ASP A 515 37.13 6.88 -22.39
C ASP A 515 36.79 7.95 -23.45
N ALA A 516 37.30 7.82 -24.69
CA ALA A 516 36.91 8.67 -25.81
C ALA A 516 35.42 8.51 -26.16
N SER A 517 34.92 7.27 -26.24
CA SER A 517 33.48 6.97 -26.45
C SER A 517 32.61 7.51 -25.31
N GLN A 518 33.11 7.40 -24.08
CA GLN A 518 32.41 7.95 -22.91
C GLN A 518 32.32 9.48 -22.98
N ALA A 519 33.38 10.17 -23.42
CA ALA A 519 33.33 11.61 -23.60
C ALA A 519 32.31 12.04 -24.67
N ILE A 520 32.26 11.35 -25.82
CA ILE A 520 31.24 11.62 -26.85
C ILE A 520 29.82 11.33 -26.29
N ARG A 521 29.66 10.28 -25.49
CA ARG A 521 28.39 9.98 -24.81
C ARG A 521 27.93 11.13 -23.91
N VAL A 522 28.84 11.66 -23.11
CA VAL A 522 28.54 12.78 -22.21
C VAL A 522 28.21 14.04 -23.00
N LEU A 523 28.92 14.32 -24.10
CA LEU A 523 28.58 15.45 -24.99
C LEU A 523 27.16 15.34 -25.56
N LEU A 524 26.75 14.14 -25.97
CA LEU A 524 25.43 13.91 -26.57
C LEU A 524 24.28 13.84 -25.55
N THR A 525 24.51 13.25 -24.39
CA THR A 525 23.45 12.87 -23.45
C THR A 525 23.58 13.49 -22.06
N GLY A 526 24.71 14.10 -21.73
CA GLY A 526 25.01 14.60 -20.39
C GLY A 526 25.18 13.50 -19.35
N THR A 527 25.22 12.23 -19.75
CA THR A 527 25.30 11.09 -18.80
C THR A 527 26.35 10.08 -19.24
N GLY A 528 26.89 9.34 -18.28
CA GLY A 528 27.85 8.28 -18.52
C GLY A 528 27.22 6.94 -18.94
N ARG A 529 25.91 6.83 -18.91
CA ARG A 529 25.14 5.62 -19.29
C ARG A 529 23.96 6.01 -20.14
N SER A 530 23.80 5.37 -21.28
CA SER A 530 22.72 5.61 -22.22
C SER A 530 22.55 4.39 -23.14
N PRO A 531 21.51 4.32 -23.96
CA PRO A 531 21.42 3.40 -25.09
C PRO A 531 22.59 3.51 -26.06
N ASP A 532 22.56 2.75 -27.15
CA ASP A 532 23.55 2.82 -28.23
C ASP A 532 23.69 4.23 -28.80
N LEU A 533 24.92 4.70 -28.98
CA LEU A 533 25.21 6.07 -29.43
C LEU A 533 24.77 6.35 -30.86
N ALA A 534 24.84 5.35 -31.75
CA ALA A 534 24.39 5.51 -33.12
C ALA A 534 22.87 5.70 -33.16
N ALA A 535 22.14 4.90 -32.37
CA ALA A 535 20.69 5.02 -32.25
C ALA A 535 20.28 6.38 -31.67
N ILE A 536 20.99 6.86 -30.64
CA ILE A 536 20.77 8.20 -30.06
C ILE A 536 21.02 9.28 -31.13
N ALA A 537 22.13 9.20 -31.86
CA ALA A 537 22.48 10.18 -32.90
C ALA A 537 21.46 10.17 -34.04
N ALA A 538 20.90 9.01 -34.40
CA ALA A 538 19.83 8.89 -35.39
C ALA A 538 18.53 9.59 -34.94
N VAL A 539 18.17 9.45 -33.65
CA VAL A 539 16.95 10.10 -33.10
C VAL A 539 17.14 11.61 -32.96
N LEU A 540 18.31 12.09 -32.50
CA LEU A 540 18.64 13.51 -32.35
C LEU A 540 18.74 14.23 -33.71
N GLY A 541 19.23 13.54 -34.72
CA GLY A 541 19.52 14.10 -36.01
C GLY A 541 20.84 14.91 -36.05
N PRO A 542 21.39 15.13 -37.25
CA PRO A 542 22.74 15.68 -37.41
C PRO A 542 22.92 17.09 -36.84
N ASN A 543 21.94 17.96 -37.00
CA ASN A 543 22.03 19.35 -36.52
C ASN A 543 22.10 19.40 -34.98
N GLU A 544 21.31 18.60 -34.28
CA GLU A 544 21.29 18.57 -32.82
C GLU A 544 22.57 17.91 -32.28
N VAL A 545 23.03 16.82 -32.88
CA VAL A 545 24.33 16.21 -32.55
C VAL A 545 25.46 17.21 -32.62
N LEU A 546 25.58 17.94 -33.74
CA LEU A 546 26.63 18.94 -33.92
C LEU A 546 26.48 20.10 -32.94
N ARG A 547 25.26 20.58 -32.68
CA ARG A 547 25.02 21.64 -31.69
C ARG A 547 25.50 21.23 -30.29
N ARG A 548 25.21 20.01 -29.88
CA ARG A 548 25.63 19.50 -28.55
C ARG A 548 27.13 19.37 -28.42
N VAL A 549 27.76 18.78 -29.43
CA VAL A 549 29.21 18.58 -29.43
C VAL A 549 29.95 19.91 -29.45
N ARG A 550 29.49 20.91 -30.20
CA ARG A 550 30.08 22.24 -30.26
C ARG A 550 29.88 23.06 -28.99
N GLY A 551 28.91 22.75 -28.17
CA GLY A 551 28.62 23.47 -26.92
C GLY A 551 29.82 23.57 -25.96
N VAL A 552 30.68 22.53 -25.94
CA VAL A 552 31.94 22.56 -25.14
C VAL A 552 33.06 23.38 -25.75
N LEU A 553 32.94 23.71 -27.06
CA LEU A 553 33.94 24.54 -27.77
C LEU A 553 33.66 26.03 -27.62
N GLU A 554 32.40 26.41 -27.35
CA GLU A 554 31.95 27.80 -27.22
C GLU A 554 32.08 28.35 -25.81
N SER A 555 32.32 27.48 -24.80
CA SER A 555 32.59 27.91 -23.43
C SER A 555 34.02 28.38 -23.24
N ASN A 556 34.17 29.59 -22.74
CA ASN A 556 35.48 30.22 -22.44
C ASN A 556 36.25 29.54 -21.32
#